data_b0e6a21d4a85a9e07c9ab13c6eae3906
#
_entry.id   b0e6a21d4a85a9e07c9ab13c6eae3906
#
_cell.length_a   1.000
_cell.length_b   1.000
_cell.length_c   1.000
_cell.angle_alpha   90.00
_cell.angle_beta   90.00
_cell.angle_gamma   90.00
#
_symmetry.space_group_name_H-M   'P 1'
#
loop_
_entity.id
_entity.type
_entity.pdbx_description
1 polymer ?
#
loop_
_entity_poly.entity_id
_entity_poly.type
_entity_poly.pdbx_seq_one_letter_code
_entity_poly.pdbx_strand_id
1 'polypeptide(L)'
;MTTIQKDEYVFSVDVEKTKEYYKTHTLCDCVCCRNYYAQIKDKLPKLNAFLSEFGVDISKPDEAMSAEMDDYIDYIQVDYTVCGSIGSMSEYEIDIYDDLFLSIVITNGFASPNEQTGEYFTISVMQIELPWVLDEPFPRGLDEPFSKKTKSKAFTKLINFCLKPFKKWHS
;
A
#
# COMPACT_ATOMS: atom_id res chain seq x y z
N MET A 1 24.25 1.69 -3.43
CA MET A 1 23.13 2.07 -4.32
C MET A 1 23.08 1.08 -5.46
N THR A 2 21.91 0.52 -5.72
CA THR A 2 21.63 -0.44 -6.80
C THR A 2 20.64 0.19 -7.76
N THR A 3 20.83 0.02 -9.06
CA THR A 3 19.83 0.45 -10.05
C THR A 3 18.81 -0.67 -10.23
N ILE A 4 17.55 -0.38 -10.00
CA ILE A 4 16.42 -1.28 -10.28
C ILE A 4 15.64 -0.69 -11.43
N GLN A 5 15.34 -1.51 -12.45
CA GLN A 5 14.50 -1.10 -13.57
C GLN A 5 13.21 -1.92 -13.57
N LYS A 6 12.08 -1.24 -13.69
CA LYS A 6 10.76 -1.82 -13.88
C LYS A 6 10.09 -1.11 -15.05
N ASP A 7 9.86 -1.82 -16.14
CA ASP A 7 9.42 -1.26 -17.41
C ASP A 7 10.31 -0.08 -17.87
N GLU A 8 9.73 1.08 -18.09
CA GLU A 8 10.46 2.31 -18.40
C GLU A 8 11.03 3.05 -17.18
N TYR A 9 10.70 2.60 -15.96
CA TYR A 9 11.06 3.29 -14.72
C TYR A 9 12.40 2.83 -14.16
N VAL A 10 13.20 3.77 -13.70
CA VAL A 10 14.53 3.54 -13.15
C VAL A 10 14.63 4.11 -11.74
N PHE A 11 15.01 3.26 -10.80
CA PHE A 11 15.14 3.58 -9.39
C PHE A 11 16.60 3.44 -8.95
N SER A 12 17.10 4.40 -8.16
CA SER A 12 18.37 4.30 -7.47
C SER A 12 18.09 3.92 -6.02
N VAL A 13 18.37 2.68 -5.63
CA VAL A 13 17.94 2.10 -4.35
C VAL A 13 19.13 1.71 -3.49
N ASP A 14 19.11 2.08 -2.22
CA ASP A 14 19.99 1.54 -1.19
C ASP A 14 19.28 0.37 -0.49
N VAL A 15 19.35 -0.81 -1.12
CA VAL A 15 18.67 -2.02 -0.68
C VAL A 15 19.08 -2.42 0.75
N GLU A 16 20.35 -2.30 1.09
CA GLU A 16 20.82 -2.68 2.43
C GLU A 16 20.34 -1.69 3.51
N LYS A 17 20.33 -0.40 3.20
CA LYS A 17 19.79 0.61 4.10
C LYS A 17 18.27 0.44 4.27
N THR A 18 17.54 0.09 3.22
CA THR A 18 16.10 -0.23 3.28
C THR A 18 15.87 -1.46 4.18
N LYS A 19 16.63 -2.53 4.00
CA LYS A 19 16.54 -3.72 4.89
C LYS A 19 16.83 -3.37 6.35
N GLU A 20 17.81 -2.51 6.61
CA GLU A 20 18.14 -2.09 7.97
C GLU A 20 17.01 -1.28 8.60
N TYR A 21 16.40 -0.38 7.84
CA TYR A 21 15.18 0.33 8.27
C TYR A 21 14.10 -0.64 8.77
N TYR A 22 13.78 -1.70 8.01
CA TYR A 22 12.76 -2.67 8.38
C TYR A 22 13.15 -3.60 9.56
N LYS A 23 14.43 -3.68 9.95
CA LYS A 23 14.81 -4.42 11.16
C LYS A 23 14.37 -3.72 12.44
N THR A 24 14.39 -2.39 12.43
CA THR A 24 14.13 -1.56 13.62
C THR A 24 12.79 -0.84 13.57
N HIS A 25 12.09 -0.92 12.43
CA HIS A 25 10.81 -0.25 12.23
C HIS A 25 9.75 -0.72 13.24
N THR A 26 9.09 0.25 13.88
CA THR A 26 8.03 0.02 14.87
C THR A 26 6.71 -0.24 14.17
N LEU A 27 6.07 -1.35 14.49
CA LEU A 27 4.79 -1.75 13.89
C LEU A 27 3.59 -1.24 14.69
N CYS A 28 2.52 -0.90 13.99
CA CYS A 28 1.22 -0.67 14.60
C CYS A 28 0.68 -1.97 15.21
N ASP A 29 0.13 -1.91 16.43
CA ASP A 29 -0.42 -3.06 17.14
C ASP A 29 -1.96 -3.16 17.07
N CYS A 30 -2.61 -2.41 16.20
CA CYS A 30 -4.05 -2.52 16.00
C CYS A 30 -4.43 -3.86 15.34
N VAL A 31 -5.66 -4.29 15.57
CA VAL A 31 -6.13 -5.63 15.12
C VAL A 31 -6.07 -5.78 13.59
N CYS A 32 -6.39 -4.74 12.84
CA CYS A 32 -6.33 -4.77 11.37
C CYS A 32 -4.89 -4.92 10.89
N CYS A 33 -3.93 -4.17 11.46
CA CYS A 33 -2.53 -4.30 11.11
C CYS A 33 -1.98 -5.69 11.45
N ARG A 34 -2.32 -6.26 12.62
CA ARG A 34 -1.93 -7.63 12.99
C ARG A 34 -2.51 -8.68 12.04
N ASN A 35 -3.75 -8.49 11.58
CA ASN A 35 -4.35 -9.35 10.56
C ASN A 35 -3.60 -9.28 9.22
N TYR A 36 -3.15 -8.09 8.83
CA TYR A 36 -2.30 -7.90 7.66
C TYR A 36 -0.98 -8.68 7.78
N TYR A 37 -0.24 -8.46 8.86
CA TYR A 37 1.07 -9.07 9.09
C TYR A 37 1.02 -10.59 9.10
N ALA A 38 -0.07 -11.16 9.62
CA ALA A 38 -0.23 -12.60 9.80
C ALA A 38 -0.30 -13.38 8.47
N GLN A 39 -0.63 -12.74 7.34
CA GLN A 39 -0.94 -13.49 6.12
C GLN A 39 -0.39 -12.90 4.81
N ILE A 40 0.02 -11.64 4.78
CA ILE A 40 0.30 -10.94 3.53
C ILE A 40 1.38 -11.61 2.66
N LYS A 41 2.43 -12.15 3.27
CA LYS A 41 3.53 -12.80 2.56
C LYS A 41 3.05 -14.01 1.73
N ASP A 42 2.15 -14.77 2.30
CA ASP A 42 1.64 -15.99 1.67
C ASP A 42 0.49 -15.70 0.68
N LYS A 43 -0.28 -14.64 0.95
CA LYS A 43 -1.42 -14.26 0.11
C LYS A 43 -1.00 -13.58 -1.18
N LEU A 44 0.05 -12.75 -1.14
CA LEU A 44 0.52 -11.98 -2.29
C LEU A 44 2.02 -12.24 -2.59
N PRO A 45 2.40 -13.46 -3.02
CA PRO A 45 3.80 -13.83 -3.22
C PRO A 45 4.49 -13.03 -4.33
N LYS A 46 3.79 -12.63 -5.40
CA LYS A 46 4.36 -11.76 -6.45
C LYS A 46 4.67 -10.36 -5.90
N LEU A 47 3.76 -9.78 -5.09
CA LEU A 47 4.00 -8.51 -4.43
C LEU A 47 5.17 -8.60 -3.45
N ASN A 48 5.23 -9.68 -2.67
CA ASN A 48 6.35 -9.92 -1.76
C ASN A 48 7.69 -9.99 -2.51
N ALA A 49 7.73 -10.69 -3.64
CA ALA A 49 8.92 -10.75 -4.49
C ALA A 49 9.30 -9.36 -5.04
N PHE A 50 8.33 -8.62 -5.57
CA PHE A 50 8.53 -7.27 -6.08
C PHE A 50 9.12 -6.34 -5.00
N LEU A 51 8.49 -6.25 -3.84
CA LEU A 51 8.93 -5.39 -2.73
C LEU A 51 10.31 -5.80 -2.18
N SER A 52 10.60 -7.11 -2.14
CA SER A 52 11.88 -7.63 -1.67
C SER A 52 13.07 -7.19 -2.53
N GLU A 53 12.87 -6.93 -3.83
CA GLU A 53 13.93 -6.38 -4.70
C GLU A 53 14.39 -4.99 -4.23
N PHE A 54 13.48 -4.21 -3.64
CA PHE A 54 13.78 -2.90 -3.05
C PHE A 54 14.31 -2.99 -1.61
N GLY A 55 14.38 -4.19 -1.04
CA GLY A 55 14.77 -4.42 0.36
C GLY A 55 13.63 -4.26 1.38
N VAL A 56 12.40 -4.14 0.89
CA VAL A 56 11.20 -3.97 1.72
C VAL A 56 10.76 -5.31 2.31
N ASP A 57 10.36 -5.32 3.58
CA ASP A 57 9.63 -6.42 4.21
C ASP A 57 8.13 -6.14 4.13
N ILE A 58 7.43 -6.84 3.24
CA ILE A 58 5.98 -6.66 3.01
C ILE A 58 5.14 -6.75 4.29
N SER A 59 5.59 -7.48 5.32
CA SER A 59 4.85 -7.60 6.58
C SER A 59 5.08 -6.43 7.55
N LYS A 60 5.78 -5.38 7.12
CA LYS A 60 6.15 -4.25 7.97
C LYS A 60 5.86 -2.90 7.30
N PRO A 61 4.61 -2.62 6.91
CA PRO A 61 4.28 -1.33 6.32
C PRO A 61 4.49 -0.18 7.32
N ASP A 62 4.76 1.01 6.80
CA ASP A 62 4.78 2.25 7.57
C ASP A 62 3.36 2.66 7.99
N GLU A 63 2.42 2.50 7.05
CA GLU A 63 1.00 2.83 7.25
C GLU A 63 0.14 1.78 6.54
N ALA A 64 -1.02 1.46 7.14
CA ALA A 64 -2.04 0.63 6.52
C ALA A 64 -3.42 1.23 6.78
N MET A 65 -3.92 1.98 5.81
CA MET A 65 -5.28 2.52 5.84
C MET A 65 -6.25 1.40 5.48
N SER A 66 -7.16 1.06 6.38
CA SER A 66 -8.08 -0.06 6.19
C SER A 66 -9.52 0.27 6.54
N ALA A 67 -10.44 -0.48 5.96
CA ALA A 67 -11.86 -0.47 6.28
C ALA A 67 -12.34 -1.90 6.54
N GLU A 68 -13.18 -2.06 7.58
CA GLU A 68 -13.87 -3.32 7.83
C GLU A 68 -15.04 -3.48 6.87
N MET A 69 -15.07 -4.62 6.18
CA MET A 69 -16.16 -5.04 5.30
C MET A 69 -16.99 -6.13 6.00
N ASP A 70 -17.93 -6.76 5.33
CA ASP A 70 -18.81 -7.75 5.98
C ASP A 70 -18.06 -8.98 6.52
N ASP A 71 -17.03 -9.46 5.81
CA ASP A 71 -16.29 -10.69 6.11
C ASP A 71 -14.78 -10.62 5.81
N TYR A 72 -14.28 -9.46 5.38
CA TYR A 72 -12.86 -9.21 5.11
C TYR A 72 -12.45 -7.79 5.52
N ILE A 73 -11.16 -7.53 5.52
CA ILE A 73 -10.59 -6.18 5.67
C ILE A 73 -10.14 -5.70 4.30
N ASP A 74 -10.61 -4.55 3.88
CA ASP A 74 -10.12 -3.82 2.72
C ASP A 74 -9.00 -2.88 3.17
N TYR A 75 -7.76 -3.18 2.76
CA TYR A 75 -6.61 -2.30 2.95
C TYR A 75 -6.55 -1.36 1.74
N ILE A 76 -7.18 -0.21 1.89
CA ILE A 76 -7.36 0.81 0.85
C ILE A 76 -6.01 1.28 0.33
N GLN A 77 -5.04 1.46 1.24
CA GLN A 77 -3.68 1.87 0.93
C GLN A 77 -2.71 1.31 1.97
N VAL A 78 -1.59 0.78 1.52
CA VAL A 78 -0.50 0.29 2.36
C VAL A 78 0.81 0.87 1.86
N ASP A 79 1.51 1.60 2.72
CA ASP A 79 2.71 2.37 2.37
C ASP A 79 3.98 1.72 2.88
N TYR A 80 5.02 1.78 2.05
CA TYR A 80 6.37 1.27 2.34
C TYR A 80 7.43 2.29 1.97
N THR A 81 8.37 2.53 2.88
CA THR A 81 9.54 3.39 2.63
C THR A 81 10.67 2.62 1.94
N VAL A 82 11.26 3.23 0.91
CA VAL A 82 12.47 2.76 0.25
C VAL A 82 13.55 3.83 0.33
N CYS A 83 14.72 3.47 0.83
CA CYS A 83 15.88 4.36 0.87
C CYS A 83 16.47 4.49 -0.54
N GLY A 84 16.46 5.70 -1.08
CA GLY A 84 16.92 5.96 -2.43
C GLY A 84 16.15 7.08 -3.10
N SER A 85 16.21 7.12 -4.42
CA SER A 85 15.54 8.13 -5.23
C SER A 85 14.93 7.54 -6.49
N ILE A 86 13.84 8.15 -6.93
CA ILE A 86 13.25 7.94 -8.25
C ILE A 86 13.75 9.03 -9.19
N GLY A 87 13.71 8.77 -10.50
CA GLY A 87 14.14 9.75 -11.51
C GLY A 87 13.35 11.06 -11.48
N SER A 88 13.34 11.77 -12.59
CA SER A 88 12.76 13.12 -12.70
C SER A 88 11.22 13.19 -12.62
N MET A 89 10.52 12.07 -12.60
CA MET A 89 9.06 12.01 -12.51
C MET A 89 8.62 11.86 -11.07
N SER A 90 7.45 12.37 -10.76
CA SER A 90 6.92 12.45 -9.41
C SER A 90 6.08 11.25 -8.99
N GLU A 91 5.59 10.46 -9.94
CA GLU A 91 4.65 9.36 -9.67
C GLU A 91 4.74 8.31 -10.76
N TYR A 92 4.82 7.03 -10.35
CA TYR A 92 4.82 5.87 -11.25
C TYR A 92 3.72 4.91 -10.81
N GLU A 93 3.02 4.32 -11.77
CA GLU A 93 2.04 3.26 -11.55
C GLU A 93 2.53 1.98 -12.21
N ILE A 94 2.54 0.88 -11.46
CA ILE A 94 3.06 -0.41 -11.91
C ILE A 94 2.02 -1.50 -11.59
N ASP A 95 1.63 -2.25 -12.61
CA ASP A 95 0.79 -3.43 -12.47
C ASP A 95 1.64 -4.71 -12.45
N ILE A 96 1.42 -5.54 -11.44
CA ILE A 96 2.10 -6.84 -11.30
C ILE A 96 1.13 -8.03 -11.32
N TYR A 97 -0.16 -7.76 -11.35
CA TYR A 97 -1.22 -8.78 -11.40
C TYR A 97 -2.19 -8.48 -12.54
N ASP A 98 -2.50 -9.49 -13.34
CA ASP A 98 -3.46 -9.39 -14.45
C ASP A 98 -4.91 -9.62 -14.00
N ASP A 99 -5.10 -10.22 -12.82
CA ASP A 99 -6.37 -10.74 -12.32
C ASP A 99 -6.82 -10.12 -10.98
N LEU A 100 -6.03 -9.21 -10.42
CA LEU A 100 -6.34 -8.50 -9.20
C LEU A 100 -6.37 -6.98 -9.46
N PHE A 101 -7.37 -6.31 -8.89
CA PHE A 101 -7.44 -4.84 -8.86
C PHE A 101 -6.48 -4.27 -7.81
N LEU A 102 -5.21 -4.61 -7.91
CA LEU A 102 -4.15 -4.13 -7.04
C LEU A 102 -3.25 -3.21 -7.86
N SER A 103 -3.14 -1.97 -7.45
CA SER A 103 -2.26 -0.97 -8.08
C SER A 103 -1.09 -0.64 -7.16
N ILE A 104 0.10 -0.52 -7.74
CA ILE A 104 1.31 -0.04 -7.06
C ILE A 104 1.62 1.35 -7.57
N VAL A 105 1.59 2.31 -6.65
CA VAL A 105 1.92 3.71 -6.91
C VAL A 105 3.24 4.05 -6.22
N ILE A 106 4.20 4.60 -6.96
CA ILE A 106 5.49 4.98 -6.41
C ILE A 106 5.64 6.50 -6.47
N THR A 107 5.83 7.12 -5.31
CA THR A 107 5.91 8.58 -5.18
C THR A 107 7.18 9.03 -4.49
N ASN A 108 7.64 10.22 -4.84
CA ASN A 108 8.85 10.79 -4.27
C ASN A 108 8.55 11.42 -2.89
N GLY A 109 9.00 10.75 -1.84
CA GLY A 109 9.04 11.32 -0.50
C GLY A 109 7.69 11.64 0.13
N PHE A 110 6.74 10.71 0.13
CA PHE A 110 5.47 10.94 0.77
C PHE A 110 5.34 10.35 2.16
N ALA A 111 4.55 10.87 2.75
CA ALA A 111 3.66 11.21 3.78
C ALA A 111 3.36 10.23 4.88
N SER A 112 3.65 8.99 4.83
CA SER A 112 3.39 8.13 5.99
C SER A 112 4.39 8.39 7.08
N PRO A 113 4.01 8.24 8.35
CA PRO A 113 4.94 8.35 9.45
C PRO A 113 6.06 7.33 9.27
N ASN A 114 7.20 7.78 8.82
CA ASN A 114 8.39 6.94 8.75
C ASN A 114 9.54 7.57 9.53
N GLU A 115 10.44 6.72 9.97
CA GLU A 115 11.60 7.07 10.80
C GLU A 115 12.84 7.33 9.94
N GLN A 116 12.68 7.33 8.60
CA GLN A 116 13.79 7.44 7.68
C GLN A 116 14.33 8.86 7.59
N THR A 117 15.64 8.98 7.72
CA THR A 117 16.39 10.22 7.47
C THR A 117 17.20 10.10 6.18
N GLY A 118 17.17 11.12 5.33
CA GLY A 118 17.86 11.14 4.04
C GLY A 118 16.90 10.98 2.87
N GLU A 119 17.42 10.66 1.69
CA GLU A 119 16.58 10.44 0.50
C GLU A 119 15.83 9.13 0.59
N TYR A 120 14.53 9.20 0.35
CA TYR A 120 13.65 8.05 0.26
C TYR A 120 12.48 8.35 -0.67
N PHE A 121 11.83 7.28 -1.10
CA PHE A 121 10.55 7.33 -1.80
C PHE A 121 9.59 6.31 -1.19
N THR A 122 8.31 6.43 -1.52
CA THR A 122 7.26 5.56 -0.99
C THR A 122 6.70 4.67 -2.09
N ILE A 123 6.53 3.40 -1.78
CA ILE A 123 5.73 2.46 -2.56
C ILE A 123 4.40 2.30 -1.85
N SER A 124 3.32 2.75 -2.46
CA SER A 124 1.95 2.60 -1.99
C SER A 124 1.26 1.48 -2.76
N VAL A 125 0.74 0.50 -2.04
CA VAL A 125 -0.04 -0.60 -2.63
C VAL A 125 -1.50 -0.37 -2.30
N MET A 126 -2.32 -0.31 -3.35
CA MET A 126 -3.73 0.02 -3.23
C MET A 126 -4.60 -1.23 -3.34
N GLN A 127 -5.73 -1.25 -2.61
CA GLN A 127 -6.82 -2.23 -2.76
C GLN A 127 -6.40 -3.68 -2.48
N ILE A 128 -5.88 -3.94 -1.28
CA ILE A 128 -5.58 -5.30 -0.81
C ILE A 128 -6.75 -5.80 0.03
N GLU A 129 -7.48 -6.79 -0.46
CA GLU A 129 -8.54 -7.45 0.28
C GLU A 129 -8.02 -8.71 0.98
N LEU A 130 -8.15 -8.78 2.31
CA LEU A 130 -7.70 -9.93 3.08
C LEU A 130 -8.79 -10.46 4.03
N PRO A 131 -9.01 -11.77 4.10
CA PRO A 131 -9.91 -12.37 5.05
C PRO A 131 -9.41 -12.15 6.49
N TRP A 132 -10.31 -12.29 7.46
CA TRP A 132 -9.91 -12.31 8.86
C TRP A 132 -9.30 -13.66 9.24
N VAL A 133 -8.09 -13.64 9.82
CA VAL A 133 -7.36 -14.87 10.18
C VAL A 133 -6.94 -14.92 11.65
N LEU A 134 -7.16 -13.86 12.42
CA LEU A 134 -6.81 -13.83 13.83
C LEU A 134 -7.82 -14.62 14.66
N ASP A 135 -7.36 -15.26 15.73
CA ASP A 135 -8.21 -15.89 16.75
C ASP A 135 -8.74 -14.84 17.74
N GLU A 136 -9.32 -13.79 17.17
CA GLU A 136 -9.94 -12.66 17.87
C GLU A 136 -11.24 -12.31 17.15
N PRO A 137 -12.22 -11.71 17.85
CA PRO A 137 -13.45 -11.25 17.17
C PRO A 137 -13.13 -10.31 16.02
N PHE A 138 -13.83 -10.50 14.90
CA PHE A 138 -13.76 -9.56 13.77
C PHE A 138 -14.11 -8.15 14.27
N PRO A 139 -13.32 -7.11 13.95
CA PRO A 139 -13.58 -5.76 14.38
C PRO A 139 -14.83 -5.25 13.63
N ARG A 140 -15.99 -5.34 14.29
CA ARG A 140 -17.17 -4.67 13.78
C ARG A 140 -17.16 -3.27 14.33
N GLY A 141 -17.20 -2.26 13.47
CA GLY A 141 -17.38 -0.88 13.87
C GLY A 141 -18.50 -0.80 14.88
N LEU A 142 -18.34 -0.02 15.94
CA LEU A 142 -19.30 0.13 17.04
C LEU A 142 -20.69 0.24 16.44
N ASP A 143 -21.56 -0.75 16.79
CA ASP A 143 -22.91 -0.88 16.32
C ASP A 143 -23.70 0.44 16.47
N GLU A 144 -23.63 1.32 15.49
CA GLU A 144 -24.80 2.10 15.16
C GLU A 144 -25.71 1.18 14.35
N PRO A 145 -26.98 1.00 14.76
CA PRO A 145 -27.92 0.21 13.98
C PRO A 145 -28.13 0.93 12.64
N PHE A 146 -27.34 0.56 11.64
CA PHE A 146 -27.60 1.00 10.28
C PHE A 146 -28.95 0.43 9.87
N SER A 147 -29.98 1.25 10.04
CA SER A 147 -31.30 0.95 9.52
C SER A 147 -31.12 0.60 8.03
N LYS A 148 -31.57 -0.59 7.67
CA LYS A 148 -31.68 -1.05 6.28
C LYS A 148 -32.48 -0.02 5.47
N LYS A 149 -31.83 1.03 4.96
CA LYS A 149 -32.32 1.86 3.84
C LYS A 149 -31.25 2.88 3.46
N THR A 150 -30.80 2.68 2.31
CA THR A 150 -30.21 3.55 1.27
C THR A 150 -28.85 3.06 0.80
N LYS A 151 -28.90 2.41 -0.37
CA LYS A 151 -27.76 2.40 -1.30
C LYS A 151 -27.42 3.87 -1.56
N SER A 152 -26.44 4.39 -0.83
CA SER A 152 -26.13 5.80 -0.90
C SER A 152 -25.31 6.06 -2.16
N LYS A 153 -25.84 6.92 -3.01
CA LYS A 153 -25.19 7.53 -4.17
C LYS A 153 -23.92 8.33 -3.82
N ALA A 154 -23.46 8.28 -2.59
CA ALA A 154 -22.30 9.02 -2.11
C ALA A 154 -20.95 8.32 -2.45
N PHE A 155 -20.92 6.99 -2.45
CA PHE A 155 -19.73 6.22 -2.76
C PHE A 155 -19.26 6.42 -4.22
N THR A 156 -20.23 6.53 -5.14
CA THR A 156 -19.95 6.81 -6.56
C THR A 156 -19.36 8.19 -6.80
N LYS A 157 -19.48 9.13 -5.87
CA LYS A 157 -18.91 10.48 -6.00
C LYS A 157 -17.44 10.57 -5.59
N LEU A 158 -16.98 9.75 -4.64
CA LEU A 158 -15.57 9.72 -4.25
C LEU A 158 -14.70 9.05 -5.32
N ILE A 159 -15.17 7.94 -5.86
CA ILE A 159 -14.47 7.23 -6.94
C ILE A 159 -14.35 8.12 -8.19
N ASN A 160 -15.39 8.90 -8.52
CA ASN A 160 -15.37 9.82 -9.67
C ASN A 160 -14.47 11.06 -9.46
N PHE A 161 -13.97 11.31 -8.26
CA PHE A 161 -13.02 12.39 -8.02
C PHE A 161 -11.57 11.94 -8.27
N CYS A 162 -11.26 10.68 -8.02
CA CYS A 162 -9.93 10.09 -8.28
C CYS A 162 -9.73 9.65 -9.74
N LEU A 163 -10.82 9.44 -10.51
CA LEU A 163 -10.78 8.91 -11.87
C LEU A 163 -11.06 9.97 -12.97
N LYS A 164 -10.75 11.24 -12.76
CA LYS A 164 -10.82 12.20 -13.87
C LYS A 164 -9.61 12.00 -14.78
N PRO A 165 -9.79 11.56 -16.04
CA PRO A 165 -8.68 11.45 -16.98
C PRO A 165 -8.11 12.85 -17.25
N PHE A 166 -6.81 12.98 -17.11
CA PHE A 166 -6.07 14.17 -17.52
C PHE A 166 -6.31 14.38 -19.04
N LYS A 167 -6.98 15.46 -19.39
CA LYS A 167 -7.08 15.88 -20.79
C LYS A 167 -5.67 16.22 -21.29
N LYS A 168 -5.19 15.45 -22.28
CA LYS A 168 -4.03 15.82 -23.09
C LYS A 168 -4.22 17.23 -23.63
N TRP A 169 -3.34 18.13 -23.24
CA TRP A 169 -3.15 19.38 -23.92
C TRP A 169 -2.26 19.13 -25.16
N HIS A 170 -2.87 19.12 -26.32
CA HIS A 170 -2.16 19.32 -27.56
C HIS A 170 -2.31 20.80 -27.96
N SER A 171 -1.21 21.50 -28.02
CA SER A 171 -0.85 22.56 -28.93
C SER A 171 0.61 22.92 -28.75
#